data_06ed4021d5599a0ab80c4de76b188a61
#
_entry.id   06ed4021d5599a0ab80c4de76b188a61
#
_cell.length_a   1.000
_cell.length_b   1.000
_cell.length_c   1.000
_cell.angle_alpha   90.00
_cell.angle_beta   90.00
_cell.angle_gamma   90.00
#
_symmetry.space_group_name_H-M   'P 1'
#
loop_
_entity.id
_entity.type
_entity.pdbx_description
1 polymer ?
#
loop_
_entity_poly.entity_id
_entity_poly.type
_entity_poly.pdbx_seq_one_letter_code
_entity_poly.pdbx_strand_id
1 'polypeptide(L)'
;AGFMPNVIETVEAMLATTSLGAIWSSCSPDFGINGVLDRFGQIRPKVLFAADGYFYNGKVCDSLERLAAISEAIDTLEQVVVIPVVSEKPDCSGLSTAVLWQDFLDPSTTEIDFAQLPFDHPLFIMYSSGTTGMPKCIVHGAGGTLIQHVKEHQLQVDLSREDVMFYFTTCGWMMWNWLVSGLASGAALVLYDGSPFAQDGLSLLKAIETEKISIFGVGAKYLAALEKAGIVPRDEVDLASLKTVLSTGSPLSHESFRYVYKGFKADICLSSISGGTDILSCFVGGSPILPVHVGEIQAPGLGMAVEIWSDVGKPILEEKGELVCTKPFPSMPIGFWNDADGDLYRQAYFNTWANVWAHGDYGEVTPSQGYIIHGRSDAVLNPGGVRIGTAEIYRQVERLAEVQESIVVGQEWDNDVRVVLFVVLTPGAILSEDVRARIANAIRENTTPRHVPAKILEVPDIPRTLSGKIVELAVRNAIHGQPVKNTDALANPEALDAFRGREELRS
;
A
#
# COMPACT_ATOMS: atom_id res chain seq x y z
N ALA A 1 -11.38 -14.62 10.15
CA ALA A 1 -10.40 -14.16 9.16
C ALA A 1 -10.94 -14.37 7.74
N GLY A 2 -10.42 -13.59 6.75
CA GLY A 2 -10.75 -13.73 5.35
C GLY A 2 -9.51 -13.96 4.49
N PHE A 3 -9.48 -15.07 3.75
CA PHE A 3 -8.52 -15.34 2.67
C PHE A 3 -9.26 -15.19 1.34
N MET A 4 -9.49 -13.93 0.94
CA MET A 4 -10.58 -13.55 0.05
C MET A 4 -10.14 -12.56 -1.04
N PRO A 5 -10.69 -12.65 -2.27
CA PRO A 5 -10.65 -11.59 -3.27
C PRO A 5 -11.55 -10.41 -2.86
N ASN A 6 -11.47 -9.31 -3.62
CA ASN A 6 -12.26 -8.11 -3.36
C ASN A 6 -13.66 -8.24 -3.98
N VAL A 7 -14.53 -9.02 -3.34
CA VAL A 7 -15.91 -9.32 -3.75
C VAL A 7 -16.92 -8.95 -2.65
N ILE A 8 -18.21 -8.95 -2.99
CA ILE A 8 -19.29 -8.53 -2.07
C ILE A 8 -19.31 -9.41 -0.82
N GLU A 9 -19.14 -10.71 -0.95
CA GLU A 9 -19.15 -11.67 0.15
C GLU A 9 -18.03 -11.39 1.18
N THR A 10 -16.92 -10.81 0.73
CA THR A 10 -15.85 -10.38 1.66
C THR A 10 -16.29 -9.21 2.52
N VAL A 11 -17.01 -8.25 1.93
CA VAL A 11 -17.57 -7.11 2.66
C VAL A 11 -18.66 -7.58 3.63
N GLU A 12 -19.56 -8.46 3.18
CA GLU A 12 -20.62 -9.05 4.01
C GLU A 12 -20.03 -9.81 5.20
N ALA A 13 -19.03 -10.68 4.97
CA ALA A 13 -18.35 -11.43 6.03
C ALA A 13 -17.68 -10.50 7.06
N MET A 14 -17.03 -9.44 6.60
CA MET A 14 -16.40 -8.44 7.48
C MET A 14 -17.45 -7.69 8.30
N LEU A 15 -18.51 -7.21 7.67
CA LEU A 15 -19.58 -6.47 8.36
C LEU A 15 -20.33 -7.38 9.36
N ALA A 16 -20.65 -8.62 8.98
CA ALA A 16 -21.27 -9.59 9.88
C ALA A 16 -20.37 -9.90 11.07
N THR A 17 -19.08 -10.16 10.84
CA THR A 17 -18.11 -10.43 11.91
C THR A 17 -18.05 -9.27 12.90
N THR A 18 -17.92 -8.05 12.41
CA THR A 18 -17.75 -6.86 13.26
C THR A 18 -19.04 -6.43 13.95
N SER A 19 -20.22 -6.69 13.36
CA SER A 19 -21.52 -6.43 14.00
C SER A 19 -21.72 -7.25 15.27
N LEU A 20 -21.14 -8.45 15.34
CA LEU A 20 -21.15 -9.34 16.50
C LEU A 20 -20.08 -8.97 17.55
N GLY A 21 -19.23 -7.98 17.28
CA GLY A 21 -18.10 -7.62 18.13
C GLY A 21 -16.90 -8.56 17.98
N ALA A 22 -16.88 -9.40 16.96
CA ALA A 22 -15.70 -10.20 16.63
C ALA A 22 -14.70 -9.37 15.81
N ILE A 23 -13.42 -9.74 15.92
CA ILE A 23 -12.32 -9.04 15.25
C ILE A 23 -12.17 -9.57 13.83
N TRP A 24 -12.07 -8.67 12.85
CA TRP A 24 -11.79 -9.03 11.46
C TRP A 24 -10.31 -8.90 11.12
N SER A 25 -9.81 -9.84 10.32
CA SER A 25 -8.48 -9.79 9.72
C SER A 25 -8.52 -10.45 8.35
N SER A 26 -7.80 -9.92 7.36
CA SER A 26 -7.83 -10.48 6.01
C SER A 26 -6.48 -10.51 5.32
N CYS A 27 -6.34 -11.48 4.40
CA CYS A 27 -5.27 -11.63 3.44
C CYS A 27 -5.86 -11.76 2.04
N SER A 28 -5.14 -11.26 1.04
CA SER A 28 -5.47 -11.46 -0.36
C SER A 28 -5.25 -12.92 -0.78
N PRO A 29 -6.02 -13.47 -1.73
CA PRO A 29 -5.94 -14.89 -2.13
C PRO A 29 -4.67 -15.23 -2.91
N ASP A 30 -3.88 -14.23 -3.31
CA ASP A 30 -2.59 -14.39 -3.96
C ASP A 30 -1.43 -14.68 -2.99
N PHE A 31 -1.65 -14.57 -1.67
CA PHE A 31 -0.64 -14.95 -0.69
C PHE A 31 -0.32 -16.45 -0.75
N GLY A 32 0.98 -16.79 -0.67
CA GLY A 32 1.44 -18.15 -0.44
C GLY A 32 1.06 -18.66 0.96
N ILE A 33 1.11 -19.98 1.14
CA ILE A 33 0.75 -20.64 2.41
C ILE A 33 1.49 -20.03 3.59
N ASN A 34 2.82 -19.89 3.51
CA ASN A 34 3.62 -19.32 4.60
C ASN A 34 3.23 -17.86 4.89
N GLY A 35 2.98 -17.06 3.83
CA GLY A 35 2.54 -15.68 4.00
C GLY A 35 1.22 -15.55 4.76
N VAL A 36 0.29 -16.49 4.59
CA VAL A 36 -0.97 -16.57 5.36
C VAL A 36 -0.69 -17.07 6.78
N LEU A 37 0.13 -18.10 6.95
CA LEU A 37 0.47 -18.66 8.26
C LEU A 37 1.27 -17.68 9.13
N ASP A 38 2.15 -16.89 8.55
CA ASP A 38 2.88 -15.82 9.25
C ASP A 38 1.93 -14.73 9.81
N ARG A 39 0.70 -14.67 9.33
CA ARG A 39 -0.35 -13.75 9.78
C ARG A 39 -1.39 -14.47 10.63
N PHE A 40 -2.16 -15.33 10.03
CA PHE A 40 -3.27 -16.02 10.70
C PHE A 40 -2.82 -17.00 11.79
N GLY A 41 -1.62 -17.61 11.63
CA GLY A 41 -1.01 -18.42 12.68
C GLY A 41 -0.71 -17.65 13.98
N GLN A 42 -0.43 -16.35 13.89
CA GLN A 42 -0.25 -15.50 15.08
C GLN A 42 -1.56 -15.17 15.78
N ILE A 43 -2.62 -14.88 15.01
CA ILE A 43 -3.93 -14.45 15.57
C ILE A 43 -4.88 -15.60 15.87
N ARG A 44 -4.62 -16.79 15.29
CA ARG A 44 -5.33 -18.04 15.54
C ARG A 44 -6.86 -17.89 15.39
N PRO A 45 -7.36 -17.61 14.18
CA PRO A 45 -8.79 -17.39 13.94
C PRO A 45 -9.60 -18.66 14.22
N LYS A 46 -10.89 -18.49 14.55
CA LYS A 46 -11.85 -19.58 14.71
C LYS A 46 -12.64 -19.88 13.45
N VAL A 47 -12.95 -18.85 12.67
CA VAL A 47 -13.67 -18.95 11.39
C VAL A 47 -12.80 -18.39 10.30
N LEU A 48 -12.67 -19.12 9.20
CA LEU A 48 -11.96 -18.69 8.00
C LEU A 48 -12.93 -18.65 6.83
N PHE A 49 -13.18 -17.45 6.30
CA PHE A 49 -13.83 -17.25 5.02
C PHE A 49 -12.76 -17.32 3.93
N ALA A 50 -12.99 -18.10 2.88
CA ALA A 50 -12.04 -18.24 1.80
C ALA A 50 -12.74 -18.49 0.47
N ALA A 51 -12.22 -17.93 -0.62
CA ALA A 51 -12.69 -18.25 -1.96
C ALA A 51 -12.09 -19.57 -2.45
N ASP A 52 -12.84 -20.29 -3.29
CA ASP A 52 -12.34 -21.47 -4.00
C ASP A 52 -11.21 -21.13 -5.00
N GLY A 53 -11.15 -19.86 -5.42
CA GLY A 53 -10.14 -19.35 -6.32
C GLY A 53 -10.42 -17.89 -6.67
N TYR A 54 -9.67 -17.35 -7.61
CA TYR A 54 -9.81 -15.98 -8.11
C TYR A 54 -9.35 -15.88 -9.57
N PHE A 55 -9.70 -14.78 -10.24
CA PHE A 55 -9.27 -14.51 -11.61
C PHE A 55 -8.18 -13.46 -11.66
N TYR A 56 -7.10 -13.72 -12.41
CA TYR A 56 -6.05 -12.74 -12.64
C TYR A 56 -5.47 -12.87 -14.04
N ASN A 57 -5.39 -11.77 -14.80
CA ASN A 57 -4.89 -11.74 -16.18
C ASN A 57 -5.51 -12.82 -17.09
N GLY A 58 -6.82 -13.04 -16.98
CA GLY A 58 -7.55 -14.04 -17.77
C GLY A 58 -7.29 -15.50 -17.35
N LYS A 59 -6.60 -15.72 -16.24
CA LYS A 59 -6.35 -17.06 -15.70
C LYS A 59 -7.20 -17.29 -14.46
N VAL A 60 -7.62 -18.55 -14.29
CA VAL A 60 -8.19 -19.05 -13.04
C VAL A 60 -7.04 -19.48 -12.14
N CYS A 61 -7.04 -18.94 -10.91
CA CYS A 61 -6.10 -19.30 -9.87
C CYS A 61 -6.86 -20.06 -8.77
N ASP A 62 -6.69 -21.39 -8.72
CA ASP A 62 -7.30 -22.24 -7.70
C ASP A 62 -6.68 -21.96 -6.33
N SER A 63 -7.50 -21.95 -5.27
CA SER A 63 -7.07 -21.72 -3.89
C SER A 63 -7.31 -22.91 -2.97
N LEU A 64 -8.02 -23.96 -3.39
CA LEU A 64 -8.46 -25.05 -2.52
C LEU A 64 -7.31 -25.85 -1.91
N GLU A 65 -6.26 -26.16 -2.70
CA GLU A 65 -5.09 -26.89 -2.18
C GLU A 65 -4.36 -26.07 -1.10
N ARG A 66 -4.16 -24.76 -1.35
CA ARG A 66 -3.56 -23.85 -0.36
C ARG A 66 -4.43 -23.73 0.89
N LEU A 67 -5.74 -23.61 0.68
CA LEU A 67 -6.72 -23.53 1.77
C LEU A 67 -6.70 -24.77 2.66
N ALA A 68 -6.58 -25.98 2.07
CA ALA A 68 -6.44 -27.22 2.80
C ALA A 68 -5.20 -27.20 3.71
N ALA A 69 -4.04 -26.84 3.15
CA ALA A 69 -2.79 -26.76 3.94
C ALA A 69 -2.86 -25.68 5.05
N ILE A 70 -3.47 -24.51 4.77
CA ILE A 70 -3.66 -23.46 5.77
C ILE A 70 -4.58 -23.91 6.89
N SER A 71 -5.71 -24.57 6.56
CA SER A 71 -6.68 -25.03 7.55
C SER A 71 -6.15 -26.15 8.42
N GLU A 72 -5.30 -27.04 7.89
CA GLU A 72 -4.63 -28.08 8.68
C GLU A 72 -3.61 -27.48 9.67
N ALA A 73 -2.92 -26.41 9.27
CA ALA A 73 -1.89 -25.78 10.08
C ALA A 73 -2.44 -24.89 11.21
N ILE A 74 -3.69 -24.43 11.14
CA ILE A 74 -4.32 -23.55 12.13
C ILE A 74 -5.31 -24.38 12.98
N ASP A 75 -4.84 -24.92 14.08
CA ASP A 75 -5.57 -25.83 14.99
C ASP A 75 -6.78 -25.20 15.71
N THR A 76 -6.94 -23.86 15.64
CA THR A 76 -8.08 -23.14 16.25
C THR A 76 -9.26 -22.97 15.32
N LEU A 77 -9.15 -23.35 14.05
CA LEU A 77 -10.27 -23.25 13.10
C LEU A 77 -11.37 -24.22 13.46
N GLU A 78 -12.52 -23.68 13.81
CA GLU A 78 -13.76 -24.39 14.06
C GLU A 78 -14.57 -24.56 12.75
N GLN A 79 -14.46 -23.59 11.83
CA GLN A 79 -15.21 -23.59 10.57
C GLN A 79 -14.40 -22.93 9.45
N VAL A 80 -14.45 -23.52 8.26
CA VAL A 80 -13.99 -22.93 7.00
C VAL A 80 -15.21 -22.69 6.13
N VAL A 81 -15.48 -21.43 5.77
CA VAL A 81 -16.59 -21.05 4.90
C VAL A 81 -16.06 -20.80 3.50
N VAL A 82 -16.43 -21.64 2.55
CA VAL A 82 -15.94 -21.55 1.16
C VAL A 82 -16.93 -20.77 0.30
N ILE A 83 -16.42 -19.70 -0.30
CA ILE A 83 -17.18 -18.85 -1.24
C ILE A 83 -16.88 -19.29 -2.68
N PRO A 84 -17.89 -19.73 -3.43
CA PRO A 84 -17.79 -20.07 -4.83
C PRO A 84 -17.54 -18.82 -5.69
N VAL A 85 -16.32 -18.65 -6.22
CA VAL A 85 -15.93 -17.53 -7.09
C VAL A 85 -15.59 -18.03 -8.49
N VAL A 86 -14.84 -19.12 -8.60
CA VAL A 86 -14.38 -19.67 -9.89
C VAL A 86 -15.14 -20.92 -10.30
N SER A 87 -15.81 -21.59 -9.38
CA SER A 87 -16.63 -22.79 -9.65
C SER A 87 -17.97 -22.68 -8.92
N GLU A 88 -19.08 -22.96 -9.61
CA GLU A 88 -20.40 -23.01 -8.96
C GLU A 88 -20.49 -24.11 -7.87
N LYS A 89 -19.67 -25.15 -7.96
CA LYS A 89 -19.63 -26.29 -7.04
C LYS A 89 -18.18 -26.67 -6.75
N PRO A 90 -17.50 -25.96 -5.88
CA PRO A 90 -16.12 -26.28 -5.51
C PRO A 90 -16.03 -27.64 -4.79
N ASP A 91 -14.98 -28.40 -5.07
CA ASP A 91 -14.72 -29.67 -4.39
C ASP A 91 -14.03 -29.40 -3.06
N CYS A 92 -14.81 -29.36 -1.98
CA CYS A 92 -14.33 -29.15 -0.62
C CYS A 92 -13.96 -30.45 0.12
N SER A 93 -13.87 -31.60 -0.57
CA SER A 93 -13.62 -32.90 0.07
C SER A 93 -12.28 -32.99 0.83
N GLY A 94 -11.31 -32.15 0.46
CA GLY A 94 -10.03 -32.01 1.17
C GLY A 94 -10.05 -31.14 2.43
N LEU A 95 -11.21 -30.56 2.80
CA LEU A 95 -11.36 -29.62 3.91
C LEU A 95 -12.28 -30.22 4.98
N SER A 96 -11.76 -30.59 6.14
CA SER A 96 -12.50 -31.34 7.18
C SER A 96 -13.65 -30.56 7.83
N THR A 97 -13.59 -29.22 7.85
CA THR A 97 -14.58 -28.33 8.51
C THR A 97 -15.22 -27.34 7.53
N ALA A 98 -15.22 -27.68 6.23
CA ALA A 98 -15.75 -26.79 5.22
C ALA A 98 -17.27 -26.79 5.16
N VAL A 99 -17.84 -25.62 4.94
CA VAL A 99 -19.22 -25.39 4.57
C VAL A 99 -19.25 -24.38 3.41
N LEU A 100 -20.17 -24.56 2.48
CA LEU A 100 -20.35 -23.55 1.42
C LEU A 100 -21.03 -22.30 1.97
N TRP A 101 -20.70 -21.13 1.39
CA TRP A 101 -21.27 -19.85 1.78
C TRP A 101 -22.80 -19.88 1.91
N GLN A 102 -23.48 -20.45 0.94
CA GLN A 102 -24.95 -20.53 0.93
C GLN A 102 -25.53 -21.39 2.05
N ASP A 103 -24.80 -22.44 2.45
CA ASP A 103 -25.22 -23.33 3.54
C ASP A 103 -24.85 -22.75 4.93
N PHE A 104 -23.93 -21.80 4.97
CA PHE A 104 -23.55 -21.08 6.17
C PHE A 104 -24.52 -19.97 6.55
N LEU A 105 -25.21 -19.39 5.57
CA LEU A 105 -26.19 -18.33 5.77
C LEU A 105 -27.46 -18.88 6.45
N ASP A 106 -27.99 -18.14 7.43
CA ASP A 106 -29.31 -18.40 7.99
C ASP A 106 -30.36 -17.47 7.35
N PRO A 107 -31.16 -17.99 6.38
CA PRO A 107 -32.16 -17.19 5.67
C PRO A 107 -33.35 -16.78 6.55
N SER A 108 -33.46 -17.33 7.76
CA SER A 108 -34.52 -16.96 8.72
C SER A 108 -34.19 -15.70 9.51
N THR A 109 -32.92 -15.31 9.56
CA THR A 109 -32.47 -14.09 10.24
C THR A 109 -32.68 -12.88 9.34
N THR A 110 -33.57 -11.97 9.74
CA THR A 110 -33.96 -10.77 8.96
C THR A 110 -33.54 -9.46 9.64
N GLU A 111 -33.04 -9.50 10.86
CA GLU A 111 -32.62 -8.35 11.63
C GLU A 111 -31.19 -8.54 12.16
N ILE A 112 -30.45 -7.45 12.25
CA ILE A 112 -29.09 -7.46 12.81
C ILE A 112 -29.18 -6.94 14.25
N ASP A 113 -28.73 -7.76 15.21
CA ASP A 113 -28.52 -7.34 16.60
C ASP A 113 -27.07 -6.90 16.78
N PHE A 114 -26.85 -5.57 16.74
CA PHE A 114 -25.50 -5.02 16.85
C PHE A 114 -25.00 -5.10 18.29
N ALA A 115 -23.86 -5.74 18.48
CA ALA A 115 -23.16 -5.75 19.76
C ALA A 115 -22.83 -4.30 20.21
N GLN A 116 -23.20 -3.98 21.45
CA GLN A 116 -22.88 -2.68 22.05
C GLN A 116 -21.50 -2.76 22.69
N LEU A 117 -20.55 -2.03 22.11
CA LEU A 117 -19.12 -2.19 22.38
C LEU A 117 -18.48 -0.89 22.90
N PRO A 118 -17.41 -0.99 23.72
CA PRO A 118 -16.59 0.18 24.06
C PRO A 118 -15.98 0.84 22.82
N PHE A 119 -15.63 2.12 22.93
CA PHE A 119 -15.02 2.89 21.83
C PHE A 119 -13.73 2.28 21.31
N ASP A 120 -12.91 1.74 22.19
CA ASP A 120 -11.62 1.11 21.93
C ASP A 120 -11.69 -0.41 21.72
N HIS A 121 -12.91 -0.95 21.52
CA HIS A 121 -13.05 -2.37 21.21
C HIS A 121 -12.27 -2.74 19.94
N PRO A 122 -11.48 -3.85 19.95
CA PRO A 122 -10.75 -4.28 18.77
C PRO A 122 -11.68 -4.54 17.56
N LEU A 123 -11.39 -3.89 16.43
CA LEU A 123 -12.16 -4.03 15.19
C LEU A 123 -11.40 -4.86 14.16
N PHE A 124 -10.16 -4.44 13.90
CA PHE A 124 -9.30 -5.05 12.89
C PHE A 124 -7.95 -5.45 13.45
N ILE A 125 -7.40 -6.57 12.97
CA ILE A 125 -5.98 -6.86 13.06
C ILE A 125 -5.39 -6.74 11.66
N MET A 126 -4.49 -5.78 11.49
CA MET A 126 -3.81 -5.48 10.25
C MET A 126 -2.35 -5.88 10.32
N TYR A 127 -1.75 -6.14 9.17
CA TYR A 127 -0.37 -6.59 9.10
C TYR A 127 0.51 -5.58 8.39
N SER A 128 1.60 -5.17 9.03
CA SER A 128 2.66 -4.45 8.36
C SER A 128 3.88 -5.34 8.19
N SER A 129 4.49 -5.31 7.01
CA SER A 129 5.73 -6.01 6.77
C SER A 129 6.84 -5.39 7.61
N GLY A 130 7.21 -6.06 8.70
CA GLY A 130 8.40 -5.69 9.46
C GLY A 130 9.65 -5.94 8.62
N THR A 131 10.60 -5.02 8.64
CA THR A 131 11.87 -5.13 7.91
C THR A 131 12.78 -6.25 8.45
N THR A 132 12.46 -6.82 9.61
CA THR A 132 13.36 -7.70 10.36
C THR A 132 12.78 -9.01 10.88
N GLY A 133 11.52 -9.34 10.58
CA GLY A 133 10.91 -10.55 11.17
C GLY A 133 9.48 -10.81 10.74
N MET A 134 8.74 -11.53 11.57
CA MET A 134 7.31 -11.79 11.41
C MET A 134 6.53 -10.47 11.25
N PRO A 135 5.44 -10.44 10.44
CA PRO A 135 4.60 -9.27 10.33
C PRO A 135 4.09 -8.80 11.70
N LYS A 136 4.11 -7.50 11.95
CA LYS A 136 3.43 -6.93 13.11
C LYS A 136 1.92 -7.15 12.96
N CYS A 137 1.27 -7.63 14.00
CA CYS A 137 -0.19 -7.75 14.06
C CYS A 137 -0.75 -6.53 14.80
N ILE A 138 -1.16 -5.51 14.06
CA ILE A 138 -1.56 -4.20 14.59
C ILE A 138 -3.06 -4.24 14.88
N VAL A 139 -3.45 -3.94 16.11
CA VAL A 139 -4.84 -3.98 16.55
C VAL A 139 -5.43 -2.57 16.49
N HIS A 140 -6.45 -2.38 15.67
CA HIS A 140 -7.17 -1.12 15.53
C HIS A 140 -8.53 -1.16 16.23
N GLY A 141 -8.86 -0.08 16.96
CA GLY A 141 -10.10 0.06 17.69
C GLY A 141 -11.27 0.55 16.82
N ALA A 142 -12.48 0.17 17.15
CA ALA A 142 -13.69 0.40 16.37
C ALA A 142 -14.02 1.91 16.23
N GLY A 143 -14.16 2.62 17.33
CA GLY A 143 -14.56 4.01 17.32
C GLY A 143 -13.54 4.94 16.69
N GLY A 144 -12.26 4.74 17.01
CA GLY A 144 -11.16 5.54 16.46
C GLY A 144 -11.02 5.37 14.95
N THR A 145 -11.09 4.13 14.46
CA THR A 145 -11.05 3.83 13.02
C THR A 145 -12.22 4.48 12.28
N LEU A 146 -13.44 4.33 12.78
CA LEU A 146 -14.62 4.88 12.14
C LEU A 146 -14.57 6.42 12.06
N ILE A 147 -14.24 7.08 13.16
CA ILE A 147 -14.12 8.56 13.19
C ILE A 147 -13.05 9.03 12.19
N GLN A 148 -11.90 8.37 12.18
CA GLN A 148 -10.81 8.73 11.29
C GLN A 148 -11.19 8.58 9.81
N HIS A 149 -11.79 7.45 9.44
CA HIS A 149 -12.19 7.19 8.05
C HIS A 149 -13.33 8.10 7.60
N VAL A 150 -14.37 8.25 8.40
CA VAL A 150 -15.49 9.15 8.05
C VAL A 150 -15.04 10.60 7.89
N LYS A 151 -14.15 11.07 8.77
CA LYS A 151 -13.53 12.39 8.66
C LYS A 151 -12.74 12.53 7.34
N GLU A 152 -11.97 11.54 6.95
CA GLU A 152 -11.22 11.54 5.69
C GLU A 152 -12.17 11.50 4.48
N HIS A 153 -13.13 10.59 4.48
CA HIS A 153 -14.09 10.48 3.40
C HIS A 153 -14.89 11.76 3.19
N GLN A 154 -15.53 12.27 4.24
CA GLN A 154 -16.44 13.40 4.10
C GLN A 154 -15.74 14.75 3.98
N LEU A 155 -14.62 14.97 4.71
CA LEU A 155 -14.00 16.29 4.79
C LEU A 155 -12.77 16.46 3.89
N GLN A 156 -12.05 15.38 3.60
CA GLN A 156 -10.81 15.44 2.80
C GLN A 156 -10.99 14.92 1.38
N VAL A 157 -11.94 14.02 1.16
CA VAL A 157 -12.30 13.49 -0.17
C VAL A 157 -13.57 14.14 -0.71
N ASP A 158 -14.39 14.78 0.15
CA ASP A 158 -15.72 15.31 -0.16
C ASP A 158 -16.69 14.22 -0.64
N LEU A 159 -16.59 13.04 -0.01
CA LEU A 159 -17.45 11.89 -0.30
C LEU A 159 -18.83 12.08 0.30
N SER A 160 -19.85 11.90 -0.50
CA SER A 160 -21.27 12.03 -0.13
C SER A 160 -22.08 10.79 -0.54
N ARG A 161 -23.35 10.78 -0.21
CA ARG A 161 -24.30 9.70 -0.56
C ARG A 161 -24.50 9.55 -2.07
N GLU A 162 -24.35 10.61 -2.84
CA GLU A 162 -24.54 10.64 -4.28
C GLU A 162 -23.31 10.16 -5.04
N ASP A 163 -22.22 9.87 -4.34
CA ASP A 163 -20.96 9.48 -4.95
C ASP A 163 -20.85 7.96 -5.15
N VAL A 164 -20.10 7.60 -6.18
CA VAL A 164 -19.65 6.24 -6.43
C VAL A 164 -18.14 6.20 -6.25
N MET A 165 -17.71 5.44 -5.26
CA MET A 165 -16.32 5.36 -4.87
C MET A 165 -15.68 4.06 -5.33
N PHE A 166 -14.50 4.17 -5.91
CA PHE A 166 -13.63 3.08 -6.30
C PHE A 166 -12.23 3.29 -5.74
N TYR A 167 -11.62 2.23 -5.24
CA TYR A 167 -10.18 2.18 -4.98
C TYR A 167 -9.62 0.84 -5.44
N PHE A 168 -8.59 0.87 -6.31
CA PHE A 168 -7.90 -0.35 -6.68
C PHE A 168 -7.08 -0.87 -5.50
N THR A 169 -7.53 -1.97 -4.93
CA THR A 169 -6.96 -2.55 -3.71
C THR A 169 -7.24 -4.05 -3.63
N THR A 170 -6.52 -4.74 -2.75
CA THR A 170 -6.80 -6.12 -2.34
C THR A 170 -7.20 -6.17 -0.89
N CYS A 171 -7.85 -7.25 -0.45
CA CYS A 171 -8.30 -7.42 0.95
C CYS A 171 -7.12 -7.50 1.95
N GLY A 172 -5.90 -7.73 1.49
CA GLY A 172 -4.69 -7.74 2.31
C GLY A 172 -4.04 -6.36 2.50
N TRP A 173 -4.56 -5.32 1.88
CA TRP A 173 -4.05 -3.96 1.99
C TRP A 173 -5.04 -3.06 2.73
N MET A 174 -4.54 -2.16 3.60
CA MET A 174 -5.37 -1.28 4.44
C MET A 174 -6.33 -0.38 3.64
N MET A 175 -6.03 -0.10 2.37
CA MET A 175 -6.93 0.68 1.51
C MET A 175 -8.25 -0.03 1.24
N TRP A 176 -8.33 -1.36 1.39
CA TRP A 176 -9.59 -2.08 1.32
C TRP A 176 -10.49 -1.73 2.52
N ASN A 177 -9.95 -1.73 3.74
CA ASN A 177 -10.69 -1.35 4.94
C ASN A 177 -11.16 0.11 4.85
N TRP A 178 -10.30 0.98 4.31
CA TRP A 178 -10.62 2.37 4.07
C TRP A 178 -11.72 2.52 2.99
N LEU A 179 -11.65 1.80 1.87
CA LEU A 179 -12.70 1.79 0.84
C LEU A 179 -14.05 1.36 1.42
N VAL A 180 -14.08 0.21 2.13
CA VAL A 180 -15.33 -0.34 2.68
C VAL A 180 -15.97 0.61 3.68
N SER A 181 -15.18 1.36 4.46
CA SER A 181 -15.70 2.37 5.39
C SER A 181 -16.40 3.56 4.70
N GLY A 182 -16.23 3.72 3.38
CA GLY A 182 -17.00 4.67 2.57
C GLY A 182 -18.52 4.46 2.63
N LEU A 183 -18.96 3.22 2.93
CA LEU A 183 -20.37 2.90 3.19
C LEU A 183 -20.96 3.73 4.34
N ALA A 184 -20.16 4.11 5.33
CA ALA A 184 -20.61 4.96 6.45
C ALA A 184 -20.98 6.39 6.01
N SER A 185 -20.50 6.84 4.83
CA SER A 185 -20.91 8.10 4.20
C SER A 185 -22.16 7.92 3.31
N GLY A 186 -22.66 6.69 3.16
CA GLY A 186 -23.80 6.35 2.32
C GLY A 186 -23.48 6.24 0.83
N ALA A 187 -22.22 6.33 0.44
CA ALA A 187 -21.77 6.21 -0.94
C ALA A 187 -21.90 4.78 -1.46
N ALA A 188 -22.04 4.62 -2.78
CA ALA A 188 -21.92 3.34 -3.44
C ALA A 188 -20.44 3.01 -3.63
N LEU A 189 -20.08 1.71 -3.50
CA LEU A 189 -18.72 1.23 -3.72
C LEU A 189 -18.68 0.36 -4.97
N VAL A 190 -17.65 0.53 -5.78
CA VAL A 190 -17.30 -0.39 -6.86
C VAL A 190 -16.15 -1.26 -6.39
N LEU A 191 -16.39 -2.57 -6.34
CA LEU A 191 -15.38 -3.58 -6.01
C LEU A 191 -14.81 -4.15 -7.31
N TYR A 192 -13.51 -4.37 -7.33
CA TYR A 192 -12.82 -4.93 -8.48
C TYR A 192 -11.79 -5.96 -8.03
N ASP A 193 -11.87 -7.14 -8.59
CA ASP A 193 -10.85 -8.17 -8.43
C ASP A 193 -10.23 -8.51 -9.77
N GLY A 194 -8.91 -8.46 -9.87
CA GLY A 194 -8.18 -8.72 -11.11
C GLY A 194 -7.01 -7.75 -11.35
N SER A 195 -6.42 -7.85 -12.53
CA SER A 195 -5.29 -7.00 -12.93
C SER A 195 -5.75 -5.58 -13.29
N PRO A 196 -5.10 -4.53 -12.76
CA PRO A 196 -5.39 -3.15 -13.16
C PRO A 196 -4.98 -2.87 -14.61
N PHE A 197 -4.12 -3.73 -15.18
CA PHE A 197 -3.63 -3.62 -16.55
C PHE A 197 -4.38 -4.54 -17.54
N ALA A 198 -5.49 -5.15 -17.14
CA ALA A 198 -6.34 -5.88 -18.07
C ALA A 198 -6.82 -4.97 -19.20
N GLN A 199 -7.04 -5.55 -20.41
CA GLN A 199 -7.41 -4.80 -21.61
C GLN A 199 -6.46 -3.62 -21.91
N ASP A 200 -5.15 -3.87 -21.83
CA ASP A 200 -4.11 -2.86 -22.07
C ASP A 200 -4.21 -1.63 -21.12
N GLY A 201 -4.66 -1.85 -19.90
CA GLY A 201 -4.83 -0.81 -18.86
C GLY A 201 -6.16 -0.06 -18.91
N LEU A 202 -7.06 -0.38 -19.85
CA LEU A 202 -8.32 0.33 -20.02
C LEU A 202 -9.47 -0.16 -19.14
N SER A 203 -9.35 -1.34 -18.51
CA SER A 203 -10.42 -1.91 -17.69
C SER A 203 -10.91 -0.98 -16.60
N LEU A 204 -10.00 -0.38 -15.83
CA LEU A 204 -10.36 0.54 -14.75
C LEU A 204 -10.91 1.86 -15.29
N LEU A 205 -10.41 2.35 -16.43
CA LEU A 205 -10.94 3.56 -17.07
C LEU A 205 -12.39 3.34 -17.55
N LYS A 206 -12.67 2.19 -18.19
CA LYS A 206 -14.03 1.82 -18.61
C LYS A 206 -14.98 1.70 -17.41
N ALA A 207 -14.50 1.23 -16.26
CA ALA A 207 -15.30 1.20 -15.04
C ALA A 207 -15.72 2.61 -14.59
N ILE A 208 -14.89 3.65 -14.78
CA ILE A 208 -15.28 5.03 -14.48
C ILE A 208 -16.53 5.41 -15.28
N GLU A 209 -16.55 5.10 -16.58
CA GLU A 209 -17.66 5.43 -17.45
C GLU A 209 -18.91 4.58 -17.15
N THR A 210 -18.75 3.25 -17.02
CA THR A 210 -19.89 2.33 -16.89
C THR A 210 -20.56 2.44 -15.53
N GLU A 211 -19.79 2.53 -14.45
CA GLU A 211 -20.27 2.60 -13.07
C GLU A 211 -20.45 4.04 -12.57
N LYS A 212 -20.18 5.04 -13.42
CA LYS A 212 -20.24 6.47 -13.07
C LYS A 212 -19.42 6.83 -11.83
N ILE A 213 -18.22 6.27 -11.72
CA ILE A 213 -17.32 6.50 -10.60
C ILE A 213 -17.01 8.01 -10.50
N SER A 214 -17.23 8.56 -9.31
CA SER A 214 -16.92 9.97 -9.01
C SER A 214 -15.61 10.14 -8.24
N ILE A 215 -15.25 9.13 -7.42
CA ILE A 215 -13.99 9.08 -6.66
C ILE A 215 -13.18 7.87 -7.13
N PHE A 216 -12.06 8.11 -7.79
CA PHE A 216 -11.23 7.06 -8.39
C PHE A 216 -9.87 6.99 -7.71
N GLY A 217 -9.62 5.91 -6.98
CA GLY A 217 -8.38 5.66 -6.25
C GLY A 217 -7.50 4.58 -6.90
N VAL A 218 -6.22 4.91 -7.11
CA VAL A 218 -5.23 3.99 -7.70
C VAL A 218 -3.83 4.25 -7.13
N GLY A 219 -2.93 3.30 -7.30
CA GLY A 219 -1.50 3.51 -7.00
C GLY A 219 -0.84 4.46 -8.00
N ALA A 220 0.19 5.21 -7.55
CA ALA A 220 0.98 6.10 -8.41
C ALA A 220 1.54 5.39 -9.66
N LYS A 221 1.88 4.11 -9.53
CA LYS A 221 2.38 3.29 -10.66
C LYS A 221 1.37 3.09 -11.77
N TYR A 222 0.08 2.96 -11.45
CA TYR A 222 -0.95 2.84 -12.48
C TYR A 222 -1.00 4.10 -13.34
N LEU A 223 -0.98 5.28 -12.72
CA LEU A 223 -0.95 6.57 -13.44
C LEU A 223 0.29 6.70 -14.31
N ALA A 224 1.46 6.37 -13.77
CA ALA A 224 2.72 6.40 -14.52
C ALA A 224 2.74 5.40 -15.68
N ALA A 225 2.14 4.23 -15.53
CA ALA A 225 2.04 3.23 -16.58
C ALA A 225 1.13 3.69 -17.73
N LEU A 226 -0.03 4.28 -17.42
CA LEU A 226 -0.90 4.87 -18.43
C LEU A 226 -0.20 6.00 -19.20
N GLU A 227 0.50 6.88 -18.49
CA GLU A 227 1.28 7.97 -19.07
C GLU A 227 2.35 7.44 -20.03
N LYS A 228 3.14 6.46 -19.61
CA LYS A 228 4.18 5.81 -20.44
C LYS A 228 3.60 5.08 -21.66
N ALA A 229 2.41 4.49 -21.52
CA ALA A 229 1.70 3.87 -22.64
C ALA A 229 1.09 4.88 -23.62
N GLY A 230 1.16 6.19 -23.30
CA GLY A 230 0.57 7.23 -24.12
C GLY A 230 -0.97 7.25 -24.12
N ILE A 231 -1.59 6.58 -23.15
CA ILE A 231 -3.05 6.55 -22.99
C ILE A 231 -3.53 7.89 -22.46
N VAL A 232 -4.53 8.48 -23.12
CA VAL A 232 -5.17 9.74 -22.70
C VAL A 232 -6.60 9.43 -22.27
N PRO A 233 -6.88 9.27 -20.98
CA PRO A 233 -8.16 8.75 -20.48
C PRO A 233 -9.39 9.49 -21.01
N ARG A 234 -9.36 10.81 -21.15
CA ARG A 234 -10.48 11.61 -21.69
C ARG A 234 -10.80 11.33 -23.16
N ASP A 235 -9.86 10.73 -23.90
CA ASP A 235 -10.06 10.37 -25.31
C ASP A 235 -10.58 8.91 -25.42
N GLU A 236 -10.50 8.13 -24.34
CA GLU A 236 -10.88 6.72 -24.28
C GLU A 236 -12.27 6.49 -23.67
N VAL A 237 -12.67 7.30 -22.65
CA VAL A 237 -13.89 7.09 -21.86
C VAL A 237 -14.53 8.41 -21.44
N ASP A 238 -15.84 8.39 -21.13
CA ASP A 238 -16.54 9.51 -20.54
C ASP A 238 -16.16 9.69 -19.06
N LEU A 239 -15.52 10.82 -18.74
CA LEU A 239 -15.09 11.19 -17.39
C LEU A 239 -16.01 12.23 -16.72
N ALA A 240 -17.23 12.45 -17.23
CA ALA A 240 -18.12 13.49 -16.72
C ALA A 240 -18.45 13.32 -15.21
N SER A 241 -18.59 12.06 -14.74
CA SER A 241 -18.84 11.75 -13.33
C SER A 241 -17.65 11.99 -12.41
N LEU A 242 -16.42 11.95 -12.93
CA LEU A 242 -15.19 11.97 -12.15
C LEU A 242 -14.97 13.34 -11.48
N LYS A 243 -14.85 13.37 -10.16
CA LYS A 243 -14.58 14.55 -9.33
C LYS A 243 -13.20 14.53 -8.69
N THR A 244 -12.74 13.34 -8.26
CA THR A 244 -11.51 13.20 -7.49
C THR A 244 -10.71 11.97 -7.97
N VAL A 245 -9.40 12.16 -8.11
CA VAL A 245 -8.42 11.07 -8.28
C VAL A 245 -7.58 10.98 -7.02
N LEU A 246 -7.56 9.80 -6.39
CA LEU A 246 -6.75 9.52 -5.21
C LEU A 246 -5.52 8.69 -5.61
N SER A 247 -4.36 8.97 -5.04
CA SER A 247 -3.14 8.22 -5.31
C SER A 247 -2.30 7.98 -4.07
N THR A 248 -1.88 6.73 -3.85
CA THR A 248 -0.97 6.35 -2.77
C THR A 248 -0.12 5.11 -3.14
N GLY A 249 0.62 4.58 -2.19
CA GLY A 249 1.49 3.40 -2.34
C GLY A 249 2.93 3.75 -2.67
N SER A 250 3.16 4.85 -3.36
CA SER A 250 4.46 5.48 -3.59
C SER A 250 4.28 6.98 -3.86
N PRO A 251 5.32 7.81 -3.73
CA PRO A 251 5.23 9.22 -4.08
C PRO A 251 4.80 9.41 -5.55
N LEU A 252 3.85 10.31 -5.77
CA LEU A 252 3.38 10.63 -7.11
C LEU A 252 4.38 11.58 -7.80
N SER A 253 4.79 11.26 -9.03
CA SER A 253 5.76 12.07 -9.79
C SER A 253 5.15 13.39 -10.26
N HIS A 254 6.00 14.41 -10.49
CA HIS A 254 5.57 15.69 -11.05
C HIS A 254 4.92 15.52 -12.41
N GLU A 255 5.40 14.57 -13.22
CA GLU A 255 4.87 14.22 -14.52
C GLU A 255 3.47 13.66 -14.38
N SER A 256 3.25 12.72 -13.47
CA SER A 256 1.93 12.13 -13.23
C SER A 256 0.92 13.16 -12.72
N PHE A 257 1.33 14.17 -11.91
CA PHE A 257 0.45 15.30 -11.59
C PHE A 257 -0.01 16.03 -12.86
N ARG A 258 0.92 16.38 -13.76
CA ARG A 258 0.59 17.05 -15.01
C ARG A 258 -0.22 16.17 -15.94
N TYR A 259 0.09 14.88 -15.99
CA TYR A 259 -0.62 13.89 -16.77
C TYR A 259 -2.09 13.79 -16.37
N VAL A 260 -2.40 13.72 -15.08
CA VAL A 260 -3.78 13.65 -14.60
C VAL A 260 -4.59 14.88 -15.05
N TYR A 261 -4.07 16.09 -14.90
CA TYR A 261 -4.78 17.31 -15.34
C TYR A 261 -4.88 17.45 -16.86
N LYS A 262 -3.93 16.91 -17.62
CA LYS A 262 -3.95 16.93 -19.09
C LYS A 262 -4.72 15.76 -19.68
N GLY A 263 -4.57 14.57 -19.09
CA GLY A 263 -5.08 13.32 -19.65
C GLY A 263 -6.45 12.93 -19.14
N PHE A 264 -6.75 13.19 -17.86
CA PHE A 264 -8.09 12.91 -17.32
C PHE A 264 -9.00 14.13 -17.50
N LYS A 265 -8.92 15.11 -16.61
CA LYS A 265 -9.86 16.24 -16.57
C LYS A 265 -9.20 17.39 -15.82
N ALA A 266 -9.43 18.64 -16.29
CA ALA A 266 -8.81 19.83 -15.72
C ALA A 266 -9.44 20.28 -14.38
N ASP A 267 -10.70 19.94 -14.15
CA ASP A 267 -11.53 20.41 -13.02
C ASP A 267 -11.76 19.30 -11.99
N ILE A 268 -10.75 18.46 -11.70
CA ILE A 268 -10.78 17.43 -10.66
C ILE A 268 -9.84 17.76 -9.50
N CYS A 269 -10.10 17.18 -8.34
CA CYS A 269 -9.16 17.17 -7.23
C CYS A 269 -8.22 15.97 -7.37
N LEU A 270 -6.92 16.23 -7.55
CA LEU A 270 -5.89 15.18 -7.46
C LEU A 270 -5.34 15.15 -6.04
N SER A 271 -5.67 14.10 -5.30
CA SER A 271 -5.26 13.91 -3.92
C SER A 271 -4.18 12.84 -3.82
N SER A 272 -2.93 13.26 -3.66
CA SER A 272 -1.85 12.36 -3.23
C SER A 272 -1.94 12.15 -1.72
N ILE A 273 -1.67 10.92 -1.25
CA ILE A 273 -1.90 10.52 0.14
C ILE A 273 -0.67 9.78 0.66
N SER A 274 -0.22 10.11 1.87
CA SER A 274 0.80 9.33 2.57
C SER A 274 0.38 8.99 4.00
N GLY A 275 0.52 7.72 4.33
CA GLY A 275 0.19 7.13 5.62
C GLY A 275 0.53 5.66 5.63
N GLY A 276 -0.17 4.85 6.40
CA GLY A 276 0.17 3.44 6.45
C GLY A 276 -0.81 2.57 7.20
N THR A 277 -0.56 1.27 7.07
CA THR A 277 -1.27 0.23 7.80
C THR A 277 -1.16 0.44 9.31
N ASP A 278 -0.03 0.99 9.77
CA ASP A 278 0.26 1.23 11.19
C ASP A 278 -0.77 2.16 11.84
N ILE A 279 -1.36 3.07 11.08
CA ILE A 279 -2.41 3.98 11.57
C ILE A 279 -3.78 3.73 10.90
N LEU A 280 -3.84 2.80 9.95
CA LEU A 280 -5.02 2.49 9.13
C LEU A 280 -5.62 3.76 8.48
N SER A 281 -4.77 4.68 8.05
CA SER A 281 -5.13 6.05 7.70
C SER A 281 -3.98 6.73 6.96
N CYS A 282 -4.10 8.07 6.76
CA CYS A 282 -3.02 8.93 6.27
C CYS A 282 -2.64 10.00 7.29
N PHE A 283 -1.35 10.37 7.34
CA PHE A 283 -0.85 11.54 8.07
C PHE A 283 -1.09 12.80 7.27
N VAL A 284 -0.88 12.72 5.96
CA VAL A 284 -1.03 13.83 5.01
C VAL A 284 -1.82 13.36 3.79
N GLY A 285 -2.67 14.22 3.28
CA GLY A 285 -3.60 13.86 2.21
C GLY A 285 -4.19 15.05 1.48
N GLY A 286 -5.26 14.79 0.74
CA GLY A 286 -5.98 15.78 -0.04
C GLY A 286 -6.82 16.73 0.79
N SER A 287 -7.24 17.81 0.13
CA SER A 287 -8.23 18.76 0.66
C SER A 287 -9.00 19.37 -0.51
N PRO A 288 -10.34 19.30 -0.52
CA PRO A 288 -11.15 19.84 -1.60
C PRO A 288 -11.15 21.38 -1.67
N ILE A 289 -10.70 22.05 -0.61
CA ILE A 289 -10.71 23.52 -0.50
C ILE A 289 -9.33 24.17 -0.67
N LEU A 290 -8.28 23.36 -0.87
CA LEU A 290 -6.92 23.86 -1.06
C LEU A 290 -6.45 23.62 -2.52
N PRO A 291 -5.57 24.46 -3.06
CA PRO A 291 -4.99 24.22 -4.37
C PRO A 291 -4.10 22.97 -4.36
N VAL A 292 -4.01 22.33 -5.52
CA VAL A 292 -3.07 21.22 -5.75
C VAL A 292 -1.79 21.78 -6.37
N HIS A 293 -0.68 21.64 -5.66
CA HIS A 293 0.64 21.98 -6.16
C HIS A 293 1.35 20.73 -6.69
N VAL A 294 2.03 20.86 -7.82
CA VAL A 294 2.70 19.74 -8.47
C VAL A 294 3.80 19.18 -7.55
N GLY A 295 3.71 17.91 -7.22
CA GLY A 295 4.69 17.21 -6.38
C GLY A 295 4.41 17.30 -4.88
N GLU A 296 3.38 18.00 -4.45
CA GLU A 296 3.02 18.17 -3.04
C GLU A 296 1.76 17.37 -2.66
N ILE A 297 1.71 16.93 -1.43
CA ILE A 297 0.49 16.48 -0.75
C ILE A 297 -0.08 17.72 -0.05
N GLN A 298 -1.37 17.98 -0.25
CA GLN A 298 -1.97 19.29 0.03
C GLN A 298 -1.93 19.71 1.51
N ALA A 299 -2.17 18.78 2.46
CA ALA A 299 -2.35 19.14 3.86
C ALA A 299 -2.11 17.96 4.81
N PRO A 300 -1.87 18.26 6.12
CA PRO A 300 -2.00 17.23 7.15
C PRO A 300 -3.44 16.77 7.27
N GLY A 301 -3.65 15.52 7.68
CA GLY A 301 -4.96 15.00 8.01
C GLY A 301 -5.62 15.84 9.10
N LEU A 302 -6.90 16.15 8.95
CA LEU A 302 -7.65 16.85 9.99
C LEU A 302 -7.59 16.08 11.32
N GLY A 303 -7.26 16.76 12.40
CA GLY A 303 -7.06 16.14 13.71
C GLY A 303 -5.71 15.44 13.89
N MET A 304 -4.80 15.51 12.90
CA MET A 304 -3.45 14.95 12.93
C MET A 304 -2.43 16.08 13.18
N ALA A 305 -1.71 16.04 14.29
CA ALA A 305 -0.67 17.02 14.62
C ALA A 305 0.67 16.60 13.97
N VAL A 306 0.70 16.64 12.63
CA VAL A 306 1.84 16.21 11.82
C VAL A 306 2.86 17.33 11.72
N GLU A 307 4.12 16.98 11.98
CA GLU A 307 5.27 17.88 11.85
C GLU A 307 6.42 17.13 11.16
N ILE A 308 7.37 17.88 10.63
CA ILE A 308 8.68 17.36 10.19
C ILE A 308 9.72 17.78 11.19
N TRP A 309 10.44 16.82 11.75
CA TRP A 309 11.42 17.07 12.80
C TRP A 309 12.85 16.78 12.32
N SER A 310 13.77 17.63 12.79
CA SER A 310 15.22 17.39 12.68
C SER A 310 15.66 16.24 13.59
N ASP A 311 16.88 15.75 13.38
CA ASP A 311 17.49 14.68 14.19
C ASP A 311 17.60 15.01 15.69
N VAL A 312 17.55 16.31 16.04
CA VAL A 312 17.57 16.77 17.44
C VAL A 312 16.16 16.95 18.04
N GLY A 313 15.13 16.47 17.35
CA GLY A 313 13.75 16.47 17.85
C GLY A 313 13.09 17.86 17.87
N LYS A 314 13.35 18.68 16.87
CA LYS A 314 12.73 20.01 16.72
C LYS A 314 12.00 20.12 15.39
N PRO A 315 10.83 20.79 15.36
CA PRO A 315 10.12 21.04 14.11
C PRO A 315 10.96 21.92 13.18
N ILE A 316 10.94 21.57 11.90
CA ILE A 316 11.63 22.29 10.82
C ILE A 316 10.67 22.53 9.66
N LEU A 317 10.90 23.62 8.92
CA LEU A 317 10.15 24.01 7.72
C LEU A 317 11.13 24.21 6.57
N GLU A 318 10.74 23.83 5.36
CA GLU A 318 11.55 23.95 4.15
C GLU A 318 12.90 23.18 4.24
N GLU A 319 12.97 22.25 5.17
CA GLU A 319 14.09 21.35 5.36
C GLU A 319 13.58 19.92 5.51
N LYS A 320 14.42 18.95 5.17
CA LYS A 320 14.07 17.53 5.21
C LYS A 320 14.28 16.94 6.60
N GLY A 321 13.34 16.14 7.05
CA GLY A 321 13.41 15.49 8.35
C GLY A 321 12.45 14.33 8.49
N GLU A 322 12.30 13.84 9.70
CA GLU A 322 11.42 12.74 10.07
C GLU A 322 9.98 13.23 10.19
N LEU A 323 9.03 12.52 9.57
CA LEU A 323 7.61 12.75 9.76
C LEU A 323 7.18 12.21 11.12
N VAL A 324 6.64 13.10 11.94
CA VAL A 324 6.16 12.77 13.28
C VAL A 324 4.71 13.23 13.48
N CYS A 325 4.00 12.56 14.39
CA CYS A 325 2.74 13.05 14.91
C CYS A 325 2.87 13.32 16.41
N THR A 326 2.72 14.59 16.79
CA THR A 326 3.08 15.08 18.12
C THR A 326 1.95 14.97 19.14
N LYS A 327 0.75 14.59 18.71
CA LYS A 327 -0.44 14.39 19.57
C LYS A 327 -1.15 13.08 19.23
N PRO A 328 -1.90 12.52 20.18
CA PRO A 328 -2.79 11.39 19.89
C PRO A 328 -3.79 11.72 18.78
N PHE A 329 -4.15 10.73 17.99
CA PHE A 329 -5.13 10.83 16.91
C PHE A 329 -6.11 9.66 16.96
N PRO A 330 -7.30 9.76 16.34
CA PRO A 330 -8.37 8.78 16.53
C PRO A 330 -8.00 7.35 16.18
N SER A 331 -7.27 7.14 15.08
CA SER A 331 -6.90 5.81 14.59
C SER A 331 -5.55 5.30 15.12
N MET A 332 -5.01 5.89 16.21
CA MET A 332 -3.89 5.24 16.88
C MET A 332 -4.25 3.79 17.20
N PRO A 333 -3.38 2.82 16.86
CA PRO A 333 -3.61 1.43 17.24
C PRO A 333 -3.76 1.32 18.76
N ILE A 334 -4.61 0.42 19.20
CA ILE A 334 -4.76 0.12 20.64
C ILE A 334 -3.63 -0.76 21.17
N GLY A 335 -2.85 -1.35 20.28
CA GLY A 335 -1.67 -2.17 20.61
C GLY A 335 -1.29 -3.12 19.50
N PHE A 336 -0.36 -4.02 19.78
CA PHE A 336 -0.08 -5.15 18.92
C PHE A 336 -0.64 -6.44 19.53
N TRP A 337 -1.05 -7.36 18.68
CA TRP A 337 -1.47 -8.69 19.10
C TRP A 337 -0.27 -9.42 19.73
N ASN A 338 -0.46 -10.07 20.87
CA ASN A 338 0.58 -10.74 21.65
C ASN A 338 1.68 -9.81 22.22
N ASP A 339 1.39 -8.53 22.44
CA ASP A 339 2.29 -7.54 23.07
C ASP A 339 1.65 -6.99 24.35
N ALA A 340 1.48 -7.87 25.36
CA ALA A 340 0.75 -7.57 26.58
C ALA A 340 1.33 -6.39 27.38
N ASP A 341 2.65 -6.22 27.35
CA ASP A 341 3.36 -5.14 28.05
C ASP A 341 3.46 -3.86 27.20
N GLY A 342 3.08 -3.93 25.91
CA GLY A 342 3.15 -2.82 24.94
C GLY A 342 4.59 -2.42 24.58
N ASP A 343 5.57 -3.26 24.81
CA ASP A 343 6.98 -2.96 24.57
C ASP A 343 7.30 -2.89 23.07
N LEU A 344 6.78 -3.83 22.29
CA LEU A 344 6.96 -3.82 20.82
C LEU A 344 6.29 -2.61 20.20
N TYR A 345 5.10 -2.24 20.68
CA TYR A 345 4.39 -1.04 20.23
C TYR A 345 5.17 0.24 20.56
N ARG A 346 5.67 0.38 21.79
CA ARG A 346 6.51 1.52 22.18
C ARG A 346 7.80 1.60 21.38
N GLN A 347 8.46 0.47 21.18
CA GLN A 347 9.68 0.39 20.39
C GLN A 347 9.46 0.79 18.93
N ALA A 348 8.31 0.41 18.35
CA ALA A 348 8.01 0.69 16.95
C ALA A 348 7.82 2.18 16.65
N TYR A 349 7.20 2.94 17.58
CA TYR A 349 6.74 4.29 17.26
C TYR A 349 7.26 5.39 18.19
N PHE A 350 7.70 5.06 19.41
CA PHE A 350 8.07 6.04 20.46
C PHE A 350 9.50 5.89 20.97
N ASN A 351 10.31 5.07 20.31
CA ASN A 351 11.69 4.84 20.72
C ASN A 351 12.62 6.02 20.36
N THR A 352 12.33 6.74 19.29
CA THR A 352 13.16 7.88 18.86
C THR A 352 12.92 9.10 19.74
N TRP A 353 11.66 9.44 20.00
CA TRP A 353 11.27 10.55 20.89
C TRP A 353 10.13 10.12 21.80
N ALA A 354 10.30 10.31 23.09
CA ALA A 354 9.30 9.92 24.09
C ALA A 354 7.98 10.65 23.84
N ASN A 355 6.87 9.88 23.76
CA ASN A 355 5.51 10.36 23.54
C ASN A 355 5.26 11.07 22.18
N VAL A 356 6.16 10.92 21.22
CA VAL A 356 5.99 11.44 19.86
C VAL A 356 6.05 10.26 18.89
N TRP A 357 5.00 10.11 18.09
CA TRP A 357 4.91 9.08 17.06
C TRP A 357 5.90 9.38 15.93
N ALA A 358 6.92 8.58 15.78
CA ALA A 358 7.83 8.61 14.64
C ALA A 358 7.42 7.52 13.65
N HIS A 359 6.98 7.94 12.45
CA HIS A 359 6.39 6.99 11.50
C HIS A 359 7.43 6.23 10.67
N GLY A 360 8.63 6.79 10.55
CA GLY A 360 9.66 6.24 9.68
C GLY A 360 9.51 6.69 8.22
N ASP A 361 8.88 7.82 7.97
CA ASP A 361 8.84 8.51 6.68
C ASP A 361 9.69 9.77 6.74
N TYR A 362 10.47 10.00 5.67
CA TYR A 362 11.35 11.15 5.51
C TYR A 362 10.70 12.14 4.55
N GLY A 363 10.49 13.38 5.00
CA GLY A 363 9.75 14.36 4.24
C GLY A 363 10.11 15.80 4.55
N GLU A 364 9.39 16.73 3.97
CA GLU A 364 9.51 18.17 4.22
C GLU A 364 8.17 18.88 4.14
N VAL A 365 8.03 20.01 4.81
CA VAL A 365 6.93 20.97 4.66
C VAL A 365 7.38 22.06 3.71
N THR A 366 6.58 22.32 2.67
CA THR A 366 6.89 23.33 1.65
C THR A 366 6.46 24.74 2.05
N PRO A 367 6.91 25.81 1.34
CA PRO A 367 6.42 27.17 1.57
C PRO A 367 4.89 27.33 1.40
N SER A 368 4.26 26.48 0.58
CA SER A 368 2.80 26.41 0.40
C SER A 368 2.08 25.67 1.53
N GLN A 369 2.79 25.22 2.56
CA GLN A 369 2.30 24.39 3.67
C GLN A 369 1.84 22.99 3.24
N GLY A 370 2.20 22.55 2.03
CA GLY A 370 2.08 21.19 1.56
C GLY A 370 3.23 20.32 2.08
N TYR A 371 3.14 19.02 1.80
CA TYR A 371 4.13 18.04 2.23
C TYR A 371 4.74 17.32 1.03
N ILE A 372 6.04 17.06 1.08
CA ILE A 372 6.73 16.18 0.14
C ILE A 372 7.30 15.01 0.91
N ILE A 373 6.97 13.78 0.49
CA ILE A 373 7.55 12.56 1.06
C ILE A 373 8.69 12.11 0.15
N HIS A 374 9.86 11.96 0.75
CA HIS A 374 11.11 11.57 0.08
C HIS A 374 11.39 10.08 0.17
N GLY A 375 10.59 9.33 0.91
CA GLY A 375 10.70 7.89 1.10
C GLY A 375 10.69 7.47 2.57
N ARG A 376 11.08 6.23 2.82
CA ARG A 376 11.20 5.67 4.18
C ARG A 376 12.49 6.17 4.84
N SER A 377 12.42 6.55 6.12
CA SER A 377 13.60 6.99 6.89
C SER A 377 14.65 5.88 7.03
N ASP A 378 14.22 4.62 7.11
CA ASP A 378 15.09 3.44 7.20
C ASP A 378 15.72 3.04 5.85
N ALA A 379 15.18 3.56 4.73
CA ALA A 379 15.71 3.40 3.38
C ALA A 379 16.48 4.65 2.89
N VAL A 380 16.54 5.70 3.67
CA VAL A 380 17.32 6.91 3.36
C VAL A 380 18.79 6.56 3.15
N LEU A 381 19.34 7.02 2.04
CA LEU A 381 20.76 6.89 1.72
C LEU A 381 21.56 7.93 2.51
N ASN A 382 22.78 7.57 2.90
CA ASN A 382 23.62 8.50 3.71
C ASN A 382 25.06 8.54 3.21
N PRO A 383 25.32 8.84 1.92
CA PRO A 383 26.69 8.93 1.40
C PRO A 383 27.41 10.16 1.96
N GLY A 384 28.57 9.94 2.61
CA GLY A 384 29.36 11.01 3.21
C GLY A 384 28.60 11.85 4.23
N GLY A 385 27.64 11.25 4.98
CA GLY A 385 26.86 11.91 6.00
C GLY A 385 25.70 12.77 5.49
N VAL A 386 25.40 12.76 4.19
CA VAL A 386 24.27 13.51 3.61
C VAL A 386 23.07 12.57 3.41
N ARG A 387 21.95 12.89 4.05
CA ARG A 387 20.70 12.15 3.90
C ARG A 387 20.05 12.44 2.55
N ILE A 388 19.76 11.37 1.79
CA ILE A 388 19.14 11.41 0.46
C ILE A 388 17.94 10.47 0.47
N GLY A 389 16.75 11.00 0.19
CA GLY A 389 15.54 10.20 0.02
C GLY A 389 15.57 9.43 -1.29
N THR A 390 15.21 8.16 -1.27
CA THR A 390 15.21 7.32 -2.48
C THR A 390 14.33 7.87 -3.60
N ALA A 391 13.18 8.48 -3.25
CA ALA A 391 12.28 9.11 -4.19
C ALA A 391 12.91 10.29 -4.96
N GLU A 392 13.92 10.94 -4.40
CA GLU A 392 14.62 12.04 -5.10
C GLU A 392 15.36 11.54 -6.33
N ILE A 393 15.90 10.32 -6.25
CA ILE A 393 16.59 9.67 -7.36
C ILE A 393 15.57 9.08 -8.34
N TYR A 394 14.54 8.36 -7.86
CA TYR A 394 13.50 7.77 -8.72
C TYR A 394 12.87 8.80 -9.64
N ARG A 395 12.51 9.97 -9.12
CA ARG A 395 11.92 11.08 -9.91
C ARG A 395 12.76 11.51 -11.10
N GLN A 396 14.08 11.39 -11.03
CA GLN A 396 14.96 11.80 -12.12
C GLN A 396 15.16 10.68 -13.14
N VAL A 397 15.26 9.47 -12.65
CA VAL A 397 15.60 8.29 -13.45
C VAL A 397 14.39 7.80 -14.27
N GLU A 398 13.22 7.75 -13.66
CA GLU A 398 12.01 7.22 -14.28
C GLU A 398 11.37 8.15 -15.33
N ARG A 399 11.89 9.37 -15.48
CA ARG A 399 11.58 10.28 -16.59
C ARG A 399 12.20 9.86 -17.93
N LEU A 400 13.27 9.09 -17.88
CA LEU A 400 13.99 8.68 -19.08
C LEU A 400 13.20 7.59 -19.81
N ALA A 401 13.05 7.75 -21.12
CA ALA A 401 12.25 6.83 -21.94
C ALA A 401 12.79 5.38 -21.92
N GLU A 402 14.08 5.22 -21.70
CA GLU A 402 14.74 3.93 -21.63
C GLU A 402 14.54 3.21 -20.31
N VAL A 403 14.12 3.91 -19.26
CA VAL A 403 13.95 3.33 -17.92
C VAL A 403 12.47 3.05 -17.67
N GLN A 404 12.15 1.80 -17.47
CA GLN A 404 10.81 1.38 -17.07
C GLN A 404 10.59 1.62 -15.58
N GLU A 405 11.55 1.21 -14.74
CA GLU A 405 11.50 1.29 -13.29
C GLU A 405 12.91 1.35 -12.70
N SER A 406 12.99 1.78 -11.43
CA SER A 406 14.29 1.84 -10.75
C SER A 406 14.17 1.53 -9.26
N ILE A 407 15.27 1.02 -8.66
CA ILE A 407 15.44 0.89 -7.23
C ILE A 407 16.84 1.32 -6.84
N VAL A 408 16.95 2.15 -5.79
CA VAL A 408 18.22 2.64 -5.28
C VAL A 408 18.43 2.17 -3.85
N VAL A 409 19.65 1.74 -3.55
CA VAL A 409 20.02 1.29 -2.21
C VAL A 409 21.40 1.81 -1.84
N GLY A 410 21.64 1.96 -0.54
CA GLY A 410 22.97 2.21 0.01
C GLY A 410 23.73 0.90 0.17
N GLN A 411 24.91 0.81 -0.43
CA GLN A 411 25.86 -0.26 -0.16
C GLN A 411 26.94 0.23 0.81
N GLU A 412 27.18 -0.52 1.89
CA GLU A 412 28.33 -0.29 2.75
C GLU A 412 29.62 -0.54 1.97
N TRP A 413 30.45 0.49 1.85
CA TRP A 413 31.66 0.46 1.03
C TRP A 413 32.71 1.43 1.57
N ASP A 414 33.93 0.92 1.79
CA ASP A 414 35.10 1.72 2.23
C ASP A 414 34.82 2.62 3.44
N ASN A 415 34.19 2.05 4.49
CA ASN A 415 33.76 2.74 5.72
C ASN A 415 32.73 3.88 5.52
N ASP A 416 32.06 3.91 4.39
CA ASP A 416 30.99 4.85 4.05
C ASP A 416 29.84 4.10 3.36
N VAL A 417 28.87 4.82 2.85
CA VAL A 417 27.77 4.32 2.04
C VAL A 417 27.91 4.81 0.61
N ARG A 418 27.99 3.93 -0.36
CA ARG A 418 27.84 4.32 -1.77
C ARG A 418 26.45 4.06 -2.29
N VAL A 419 25.97 4.95 -3.13
CA VAL A 419 24.66 4.85 -3.78
C VAL A 419 24.76 3.88 -4.95
N VAL A 420 23.90 2.86 -4.96
CA VAL A 420 23.78 1.89 -6.06
C VAL A 420 22.37 1.97 -6.62
N LEU A 421 22.26 2.23 -7.91
CA LEU A 421 21.01 2.28 -8.65
C LEU A 421 20.88 1.04 -9.53
N PHE A 422 19.75 0.37 -9.43
CA PHE A 422 19.34 -0.69 -10.36
C PHE A 422 18.19 -0.17 -11.21
N VAL A 423 18.21 -0.49 -12.50
CA VAL A 423 17.17 -0.09 -13.45
C VAL A 423 16.62 -1.29 -14.20
N VAL A 424 15.33 -1.29 -14.40
CA VAL A 424 14.64 -2.12 -15.39
C VAL A 424 14.46 -1.26 -16.63
N LEU A 425 14.92 -1.74 -17.76
CA LEU A 425 14.84 -1.01 -19.02
C LEU A 425 13.53 -1.28 -19.76
N THR A 426 13.10 -0.32 -20.57
CA THR A 426 11.98 -0.53 -21.49
C THR A 426 12.34 -1.56 -22.56
N PRO A 427 11.38 -2.31 -23.11
CA PRO A 427 11.66 -3.31 -24.14
C PRO A 427 12.45 -2.76 -25.32
N GLY A 428 13.60 -3.40 -25.61
CA GLY A 428 14.51 -2.99 -26.69
C GLY A 428 15.56 -1.95 -26.31
N ALA A 429 15.50 -1.36 -25.13
CA ALA A 429 16.56 -0.50 -24.62
C ALA A 429 17.76 -1.33 -24.11
N ILE A 430 18.94 -0.73 -24.11
CA ILE A 430 20.18 -1.33 -23.63
C ILE A 430 20.85 -0.33 -22.69
N LEU A 431 21.33 -0.79 -21.54
CA LEU A 431 22.06 0.03 -20.57
C LEU A 431 23.49 0.31 -21.09
N SER A 432 23.59 1.12 -22.15
CA SER A 432 24.86 1.58 -22.72
C SER A 432 25.52 2.65 -21.81
N GLU A 433 26.79 2.97 -22.08
CA GLU A 433 27.48 4.06 -21.39
C GLU A 433 26.79 5.41 -21.62
N ASP A 434 26.17 5.63 -22.79
CA ASP A 434 25.39 6.83 -23.07
C ASP A 434 24.14 6.90 -22.18
N VAL A 435 23.41 5.80 -22.01
CA VAL A 435 22.23 5.73 -21.12
C VAL A 435 22.64 5.95 -19.67
N ARG A 436 23.75 5.34 -19.21
CA ARG A 436 24.31 5.58 -17.86
C ARG A 436 24.67 7.06 -17.66
N ALA A 437 25.30 7.66 -18.65
CA ALA A 437 25.67 9.09 -18.59
C ALA A 437 24.44 9.99 -18.53
N ARG A 438 23.39 9.69 -19.30
CA ARG A 438 22.13 10.44 -19.25
C ARG A 438 21.41 10.29 -17.89
N ILE A 439 21.37 9.09 -17.32
CA ILE A 439 20.86 8.85 -15.97
C ILE A 439 21.65 9.71 -14.96
N ALA A 440 22.96 9.62 -14.98
CA ALA A 440 23.83 10.36 -14.05
C ALA A 440 23.68 11.88 -14.21
N ASN A 441 23.54 12.38 -15.46
CA ASN A 441 23.34 13.80 -15.72
C ASN A 441 21.95 14.25 -15.28
N ALA A 442 20.89 13.50 -15.56
CA ALA A 442 19.54 13.83 -15.12
C ALA A 442 19.46 13.95 -13.59
N ILE A 443 20.13 13.06 -12.87
CA ILE A 443 20.23 13.15 -11.40
C ILE A 443 21.04 14.40 -11.01
N ARG A 444 22.22 14.60 -11.58
CA ARG A 444 23.12 15.71 -11.22
C ARG A 444 22.51 17.09 -11.45
N GLU A 445 21.82 17.26 -12.56
CA GLU A 445 21.23 18.55 -12.97
C GLU A 445 20.01 18.94 -12.13
N ASN A 446 19.27 17.95 -11.65
CA ASN A 446 18.02 18.17 -10.91
C ASN A 446 18.12 17.93 -9.40
N THR A 447 19.29 17.50 -8.92
CA THR A 447 19.58 17.27 -7.48
C THR A 447 21.01 17.76 -7.17
N THR A 448 21.82 16.96 -6.49
CA THR A 448 23.22 17.29 -6.22
C THR A 448 24.17 16.20 -6.71
N PRO A 449 25.46 16.47 -6.89
CA PRO A 449 26.44 15.45 -7.26
C PRO A 449 26.47 14.24 -6.32
N ARG A 450 26.05 14.39 -5.06
CA ARG A 450 26.00 13.30 -4.06
C ARG A 450 24.89 12.31 -4.30
N HIS A 451 23.83 12.69 -5.04
CA HIS A 451 22.76 11.79 -5.45
C HIS A 451 23.16 10.87 -6.60
N VAL A 452 24.21 11.23 -7.34
CA VAL A 452 24.65 10.45 -8.49
C VAL A 452 25.15 9.09 -8.03
N PRO A 453 24.56 7.97 -8.51
CA PRO A 453 24.95 6.64 -8.08
C PRO A 453 26.39 6.33 -8.48
N ALA A 454 27.13 5.69 -7.58
CA ALA A 454 28.46 5.15 -7.87
C ALA A 454 28.39 3.97 -8.84
N LYS A 455 27.28 3.25 -8.85
CA LYS A 455 26.99 2.15 -9.77
C LYS A 455 25.58 2.27 -10.31
N ILE A 456 25.43 2.06 -11.62
CA ILE A 456 24.14 1.96 -12.32
C ILE A 456 24.12 0.61 -13.03
N LEU A 457 23.23 -0.28 -12.61
CA LEU A 457 23.19 -1.67 -13.01
C LEU A 457 21.81 -2.05 -13.55
N GLU A 458 21.76 -2.90 -14.55
CA GLU A 458 20.49 -3.43 -15.08
C GLU A 458 20.07 -4.68 -14.31
N VAL A 459 18.74 -4.78 -14.09
CA VAL A 459 18.08 -5.96 -13.55
C VAL A 459 16.82 -6.26 -14.37
N PRO A 460 16.41 -7.54 -14.46
CA PRO A 460 15.23 -7.92 -15.22
C PRO A 460 13.92 -7.47 -14.55
N ASP A 461 13.89 -7.36 -13.22
CA ASP A 461 12.72 -6.96 -12.44
C ASP A 461 13.13 -6.43 -11.07
N ILE A 462 12.23 -5.70 -10.41
CA ILE A 462 12.40 -5.13 -9.07
C ILE A 462 11.46 -5.83 -8.09
N PRO A 463 11.97 -6.35 -6.94
CA PRO A 463 11.13 -7.01 -5.96
C PRO A 463 10.13 -6.05 -5.32
N ARG A 464 8.88 -6.53 -5.14
CA ARG A 464 7.76 -5.77 -4.64
C ARG A 464 6.94 -6.56 -3.65
N THR A 465 6.28 -5.86 -2.76
CA THR A 465 5.20 -6.45 -1.97
C THR A 465 4.01 -6.79 -2.86
N LEU A 466 3.10 -7.64 -2.39
CA LEU A 466 1.84 -7.94 -3.06
C LEU A 466 0.99 -6.68 -3.31
N SER A 467 1.14 -5.64 -2.51
CA SER A 467 0.53 -4.32 -2.74
C SER A 467 1.30 -3.42 -3.72
N GLY A 468 2.35 -3.94 -4.39
CA GLY A 468 3.13 -3.23 -5.40
C GLY A 468 4.19 -2.26 -4.86
N LYS A 469 4.45 -2.21 -3.54
CA LYS A 469 5.48 -1.35 -2.96
C LYS A 469 6.87 -1.92 -3.21
N ILE A 470 7.83 -1.06 -3.56
CA ILE A 470 9.26 -1.38 -3.66
C ILE A 470 9.81 -1.71 -2.27
N VAL A 471 10.77 -2.64 -2.21
CA VAL A 471 11.34 -3.16 -0.96
C VAL A 471 12.84 -2.92 -0.89
N GLU A 472 13.27 -1.66 -0.76
CA GLU A 472 14.68 -1.24 -0.76
C GLU A 472 15.52 -2.00 0.27
N LEU A 473 14.99 -2.24 1.46
CA LEU A 473 15.70 -2.96 2.52
C LEU A 473 15.95 -4.44 2.16
N ALA A 474 15.01 -5.07 1.46
CA ALA A 474 15.20 -6.44 0.97
C ALA A 474 16.32 -6.50 -0.06
N VAL A 475 16.37 -5.53 -0.98
CA VAL A 475 17.45 -5.41 -1.98
C VAL A 475 18.78 -5.08 -1.29
N ARG A 476 18.79 -4.16 -0.33
CA ARG A 476 20.00 -3.85 0.46
C ARG A 476 20.55 -5.11 1.14
N ASN A 477 19.68 -5.90 1.77
CA ASN A 477 20.11 -7.17 2.38
C ASN A 477 20.64 -8.16 1.34
N ALA A 478 19.97 -8.26 0.19
CA ALA A 478 20.38 -9.17 -0.89
C ALA A 478 21.78 -8.84 -1.43
N ILE A 479 22.09 -7.55 -1.69
CA ILE A 479 23.43 -7.15 -2.19
C ILE A 479 24.55 -7.35 -1.16
N HIS A 480 24.21 -7.35 0.14
CA HIS A 480 25.16 -7.61 1.24
C HIS A 480 25.25 -9.11 1.61
N GLY A 481 24.52 -9.99 0.90
CA GLY A 481 24.48 -11.42 1.23
C GLY A 481 23.79 -11.75 2.55
N GLN A 482 23.01 -10.83 3.07
CA GLN A 482 22.23 -11.00 4.30
C GLN A 482 20.92 -11.72 4.02
N PRO A 483 20.37 -12.48 4.97
CA PRO A 483 19.07 -13.12 4.82
C PRO A 483 17.97 -12.09 4.56
N VAL A 484 17.15 -12.31 3.52
CA VAL A 484 15.92 -11.57 3.30
C VAL A 484 14.78 -12.37 3.93
N LYS A 485 14.13 -11.77 4.92
CA LYS A 485 12.97 -12.36 5.61
C LYS A 485 11.68 -11.98 4.88
N ASN A 486 10.60 -12.73 5.12
CA ASN A 486 9.25 -12.46 4.56
C ASN A 486 9.21 -12.42 3.01
N THR A 487 9.98 -13.25 2.35
CA THR A 487 9.96 -13.35 0.88
C THR A 487 8.57 -13.73 0.34
N ASP A 488 7.77 -14.45 1.12
CA ASP A 488 6.39 -14.85 0.77
C ASP A 488 5.41 -13.65 0.74
N ALA A 489 5.79 -12.51 1.28
CA ALA A 489 5.03 -11.26 1.16
C ALA A 489 5.37 -10.47 -0.13
N LEU A 490 6.30 -10.99 -0.92
CA LEU A 490 6.67 -10.40 -2.20
C LEU A 490 5.82 -11.00 -3.33
N ALA A 491 5.43 -10.15 -4.28
CA ALA A 491 4.74 -10.58 -5.49
C ALA A 491 5.67 -11.34 -6.46
N ASN A 492 6.96 -11.04 -6.40
CA ASN A 492 8.01 -11.59 -7.27
C ASN A 492 9.31 -11.85 -6.49
N PRO A 493 9.31 -12.79 -5.52
CA PRO A 493 10.49 -13.04 -4.68
C PRO A 493 11.72 -13.47 -5.47
N GLU A 494 11.55 -14.11 -6.62
CA GLU A 494 12.61 -14.51 -7.55
C GLU A 494 13.41 -13.31 -8.09
N ALA A 495 12.81 -12.13 -8.15
CA ALA A 495 13.52 -10.92 -8.57
C ALA A 495 14.73 -10.60 -7.68
N LEU A 496 14.73 -11.03 -6.41
CA LEU A 496 15.84 -10.84 -5.49
C LEU A 496 17.12 -11.55 -5.95
N ASP A 497 17.03 -12.62 -6.73
CA ASP A 497 18.20 -13.37 -7.19
C ASP A 497 19.08 -12.54 -8.13
N ALA A 498 18.49 -11.59 -8.86
CA ALA A 498 19.23 -10.67 -9.73
C ALA A 498 20.13 -9.67 -8.97
N PHE A 499 19.94 -9.53 -7.67
CA PHE A 499 20.71 -8.61 -6.82
C PHE A 499 21.81 -9.30 -6.02
N ARG A 500 21.77 -10.64 -5.91
CA ARG A 500 22.71 -11.41 -5.11
C ARG A 500 24.03 -11.66 -5.85
N GLY A 501 25.13 -11.60 -5.11
CA GLY A 501 26.43 -12.03 -5.59
C GLY A 501 27.00 -11.27 -6.79
N ARG A 502 26.51 -10.05 -7.06
CA ARG A 502 26.90 -9.19 -8.18
C ARG A 502 28.39 -8.86 -8.13
N GLU A 503 29.14 -9.26 -9.18
CA GLU A 503 30.58 -8.96 -9.27
C GLU A 503 30.86 -7.46 -9.39
N GLU A 504 29.98 -6.71 -10.06
CA GLU A 504 30.08 -5.27 -10.25
C GLU A 504 30.04 -4.48 -8.92
N LEU A 505 29.52 -5.11 -7.87
CA LEU A 505 29.44 -4.51 -6.52
C LEU A 505 30.66 -4.83 -5.64
N ARG A 506 31.61 -5.63 -6.15
CA ARG A 506 32.85 -5.99 -5.44
C ARG A 506 34.01 -5.04 -5.74
N SER A 507 33.79 -4.07 -6.64
CA SER A 507 34.81 -3.09 -7.05
C SER A 507 34.34 -1.65 -6.87
#